data_80e5cc2dd8714e469193136036e7c950
#
_entry.id   80e5cc2dd8714e469193136036e7c950
#
_cell.length_a   1.000
_cell.length_b   1.000
_cell.length_c   1.000
_cell.angle_alpha   90.00
_cell.angle_beta   90.00
_cell.angle_gamma   90.00
#
_symmetry.space_group_name_H-M   'P 1'
#
loop_
_entity.id
_entity.type
_entity.pdbx_description
1 polymer ?
#
loop_
_entity_poly.entity_id
_entity_poly.type
_entity_poly.pdbx_seq_one_letter_code
_entity_poly.pdbx_strand_id
1 'polypeptide(L)'
;GRGREDLLQAIADMSQSGARASLAVCELYPDLKDALDDLEALLNREESLKGAFPVSWLAVKLMEGDPAVVALLRGKAKESASVLARAEEWRARFEREKGVGADIYVSGQRSRRAAAIAKRFAVKKESAKAPLSERIDRAVCNKFFGPVFLLFVVYGFYYLSFVQGYNLTHYT
;
A
#
# COMPACT_ATOMS: atom_id res chain seq x y z
N GLY A 1 -12.68 -14.44 15.14
CA GLY A 1 -12.39 -14.97 13.81
C GLY A 1 -11.71 -16.33 13.87
N ARG A 2 -12.15 -17.26 13.04
CA ARG A 2 -11.42 -18.54 12.87
C ARG A 2 -10.00 -18.25 12.38
N GLY A 3 -8.99 -18.93 12.96
CA GLY A 3 -7.59 -18.79 12.59
C GLY A 3 -6.78 -17.76 13.41
N ARG A 4 -7.39 -17.07 14.37
CA ARG A 4 -6.64 -16.14 15.25
C ARG A 4 -5.64 -16.89 16.13
N GLU A 5 -6.05 -18.01 16.71
CA GLU A 5 -5.22 -18.83 17.59
C GLU A 5 -4.09 -19.48 16.79
N ASP A 6 -4.39 -20.01 15.60
CA ASP A 6 -3.39 -20.56 14.69
C ASP A 6 -2.34 -19.52 14.29
N LEU A 7 -2.76 -18.27 14.03
CA LEU A 7 -1.85 -17.18 13.71
C LEU A 7 -0.97 -16.81 14.91
N LEU A 8 -1.53 -16.73 16.12
CA LEU A 8 -0.77 -16.44 17.34
C LEU A 8 0.23 -17.55 17.64
N GLN A 9 -0.16 -18.80 17.43
CA GLN A 9 0.74 -19.94 17.58
C GLN A 9 1.89 -19.89 16.55
N ALA A 10 1.58 -19.63 15.28
CA ALA A 10 2.59 -19.49 14.24
C ALA A 10 3.60 -18.34 14.53
N ILE A 11 3.11 -17.21 15.06
CA ILE A 11 3.97 -16.09 15.49
C ILE A 11 4.88 -16.52 16.66
N ALA A 12 4.33 -17.22 17.64
CA ALA A 12 5.11 -17.71 18.78
C ALA A 12 6.18 -18.70 18.32
N ASP A 13 5.85 -19.63 17.45
CA ASP A 13 6.77 -20.63 16.89
C ASP A 13 7.90 -19.96 16.09
N MET A 14 7.57 -18.95 15.27
CA MET A 14 8.58 -18.17 14.55
C MET A 14 9.51 -17.39 15.49
N SER A 15 8.96 -16.82 16.56
CA SER A 15 9.75 -16.10 17.57
C SER A 15 10.73 -17.03 18.31
N GLN A 16 10.32 -18.26 18.62
CA GLN A 16 11.14 -19.24 19.31
C GLN A 16 12.18 -19.92 18.41
N SER A 17 11.80 -20.22 17.17
CA SER A 17 12.68 -20.91 16.21
C SER A 17 13.78 -20.02 15.63
N GLY A 18 13.69 -18.70 15.80
CA GLY A 18 14.60 -17.75 15.16
C GLY A 18 14.57 -17.81 13.63
N ALA A 19 13.58 -18.50 13.07
CA ALA A 19 13.43 -18.66 11.64
C ALA A 19 13.16 -17.30 10.99
N ARG A 20 14.15 -16.77 10.30
CA ARG A 20 13.97 -15.60 9.43
C ARG A 20 13.27 -16.06 8.17
N ALA A 21 12.19 -15.43 7.81
CA ALA A 21 11.54 -15.67 6.52
C ALA A 21 12.57 -15.39 5.40
N SER A 22 13.10 -16.46 4.80
CA SER A 22 14.12 -16.36 3.76
C SER A 22 13.47 -16.26 2.37
N LEU A 23 12.57 -15.34 2.17
CA LEU A 23 12.29 -14.91 0.81
C LEU A 23 13.47 -14.02 0.41
N ALA A 24 14.26 -14.52 -0.54
CA ALA A 24 15.27 -13.68 -1.15
C ALA A 24 14.57 -12.44 -1.74
N VAL A 25 15.00 -11.26 -1.33
CA VAL A 25 14.37 -9.99 -1.77
C VAL A 25 14.40 -9.89 -3.30
N CYS A 26 15.42 -10.45 -3.95
CA CYS A 26 15.54 -10.55 -5.40
C CYS A 26 14.42 -11.39 -6.07
N GLU A 27 13.82 -12.37 -5.38
CA GLU A 27 12.66 -13.12 -5.90
C GLU A 27 11.37 -12.24 -5.94
N LEU A 28 11.31 -11.28 -5.04
CA LEU A 28 10.17 -10.34 -5.00
C LEU A 28 10.29 -9.26 -6.06
N TYR A 29 11.52 -8.88 -6.43
CA TYR A 29 11.83 -7.80 -7.37
C TYR A 29 12.79 -8.24 -8.47
N PRO A 30 12.40 -9.17 -9.36
CA PRO A 30 13.31 -9.77 -10.34
C PRO A 30 13.95 -8.75 -11.30
N ASP A 31 13.22 -7.69 -11.68
CA ASP A 31 13.74 -6.64 -12.56
C ASP A 31 14.75 -5.69 -11.88
N LEU A 32 14.83 -5.71 -10.55
CA LEU A 32 15.78 -4.91 -9.76
C LEU A 32 16.97 -5.71 -9.27
N LYS A 33 17.08 -6.99 -9.64
CA LYS A 33 18.10 -7.89 -9.08
C LYS A 33 19.51 -7.30 -9.14
N ASP A 34 19.95 -6.86 -10.31
CA ASP A 34 21.31 -6.35 -10.51
C ASP A 34 21.56 -5.07 -9.70
N ALA A 35 20.55 -4.20 -9.59
CA ALA A 35 20.61 -2.98 -8.79
C ALA A 35 20.69 -3.30 -7.30
N LEU A 36 19.89 -4.27 -6.84
CA LEU A 36 19.87 -4.68 -5.44
C LEU A 36 21.19 -5.37 -5.05
N ASP A 37 21.71 -6.27 -5.87
CA ASP A 37 22.98 -6.97 -5.63
C ASP A 37 24.16 -5.97 -5.54
N ASP A 38 24.20 -4.97 -6.43
CA ASP A 38 25.23 -3.92 -6.42
C ASP A 38 25.12 -3.01 -5.18
N LEU A 39 23.91 -2.55 -4.86
CA LEU A 39 23.68 -1.72 -3.67
C LEU A 39 23.96 -2.49 -2.36
N GLU A 40 23.58 -3.78 -2.28
CA GLU A 40 23.89 -4.63 -1.14
C GLU A 40 25.39 -4.80 -0.95
N ALA A 41 26.14 -4.96 -2.04
CA ALA A 41 27.61 -5.05 -1.98
C ALA A 41 28.26 -3.77 -1.44
N LEU A 42 27.74 -2.60 -1.80
CA LEU A 42 28.20 -1.31 -1.28
C LEU A 42 27.81 -1.13 0.20
N LEU A 43 26.55 -1.42 0.56
CA LEU A 43 26.07 -1.28 1.92
C LEU A 43 26.74 -2.24 2.91
N ASN A 44 27.14 -3.44 2.47
CA ASN A 44 27.86 -4.40 3.31
C ASN A 44 29.28 -3.93 3.71
N ARG A 45 29.86 -2.95 2.98
CA ARG A 45 31.15 -2.36 3.34
C ARG A 45 31.03 -1.35 4.51
N GLU A 46 29.82 -0.87 4.77
CA GLU A 46 29.53 0.12 5.82
C GLU A 46 29.36 -0.55 7.20
N GLU A 47 30.45 -0.58 7.97
CA GLU A 47 30.47 -1.14 9.33
C GLU A 47 29.41 -0.50 10.25
N SER A 48 29.15 0.79 10.08
CA SER A 48 28.19 1.55 10.90
C SER A 48 26.73 1.12 10.74
N LEU A 49 26.41 0.39 9.69
CA LEU A 49 25.06 -0.13 9.40
C LEU A 49 24.89 -1.58 9.80
N LYS A 50 25.98 -2.30 10.12
CA LYS A 50 25.93 -3.73 10.46
C LYS A 50 25.07 -3.98 11.70
N GLY A 51 24.12 -4.87 11.57
CA GLY A 51 23.23 -5.29 12.65
C GLY A 51 22.08 -4.33 12.98
N ALA A 52 22.12 -3.08 12.50
CA ALA A 52 21.05 -2.12 12.74
C ALA A 52 19.84 -2.33 11.81
N PHE A 53 20.10 -2.65 10.55
CA PHE A 53 19.07 -2.88 9.53
C PHE A 53 19.46 -4.01 8.57
N PRO A 54 18.50 -4.78 8.05
CA PRO A 54 18.77 -5.72 6.97
C PRO A 54 19.26 -4.97 5.72
N VAL A 55 20.40 -5.35 5.18
CA VAL A 55 21.01 -4.66 4.03
C VAL A 55 20.12 -4.72 2.80
N SER A 56 19.47 -5.85 2.55
CA SER A 56 18.49 -5.99 1.47
C SER A 56 17.30 -5.04 1.59
N TRP A 57 16.84 -4.79 2.81
CA TRP A 57 15.78 -3.81 3.05
C TRP A 57 16.26 -2.38 2.73
N LEU A 58 17.48 -2.02 3.14
CA LEU A 58 18.06 -0.72 2.81
C LEU A 58 18.21 -0.53 1.29
N ALA A 59 18.69 -1.56 0.57
CA ALA A 59 18.83 -1.51 -0.89
C ALA A 59 17.48 -1.25 -1.59
N VAL A 60 16.42 -1.97 -1.20
CA VAL A 60 15.07 -1.73 -1.73
C VAL A 60 14.58 -0.32 -1.42
N LYS A 61 14.81 0.16 -0.19
CA LYS A 61 14.41 1.51 0.21
C LYS A 61 15.16 2.60 -0.54
N LEU A 62 16.43 2.38 -0.88
CA LEU A 62 17.18 3.27 -1.76
C LEU A 62 16.61 3.31 -3.18
N MET A 63 16.18 2.17 -3.71
CA MET A 63 15.51 2.10 -5.01
C MET A 63 14.12 2.76 -4.98
N GLU A 64 13.42 2.73 -3.85
CA GLU A 64 12.18 3.49 -3.64
C GLU A 64 12.43 5.01 -3.50
N GLY A 65 13.68 5.44 -3.26
CA GLY A 65 13.99 6.85 -2.98
C GLY A 65 13.47 7.33 -1.63
N ASP A 66 13.36 6.44 -0.63
CA ASP A 66 12.82 6.75 0.70
C ASP A 66 13.66 7.83 1.40
N PRO A 67 13.08 9.02 1.70
CA PRO A 67 13.84 10.14 2.27
C PRO A 67 14.37 9.84 3.67
N ALA A 68 13.70 8.99 4.44
CA ALA A 68 14.17 8.62 5.78
C ALA A 68 15.45 7.77 5.71
N VAL A 69 15.54 6.86 4.74
CA VAL A 69 16.74 6.04 4.52
C VAL A 69 17.87 6.89 3.96
N VAL A 70 17.58 7.82 3.07
CA VAL A 70 18.58 8.79 2.57
C VAL A 70 19.15 9.63 3.73
N ALA A 71 18.31 10.15 4.62
CA ALA A 71 18.75 10.90 5.80
C ALA A 71 19.55 10.03 6.78
N LEU A 72 19.12 8.79 6.99
CA LEU A 72 19.82 7.82 7.84
C LEU A 72 21.25 7.56 7.33
N LEU A 73 21.40 7.31 6.02
CA LEU A 73 22.72 7.07 5.41
C LEU A 73 23.63 8.28 5.52
N ARG A 74 23.12 9.48 5.23
CA ARG A 74 23.88 10.72 5.36
C ARG A 74 24.39 10.95 6.79
N GLY A 75 23.63 10.51 7.80
CA GLY A 75 24.00 10.67 9.21
C GLY A 75 24.93 9.60 9.76
N LYS A 76 24.94 8.40 9.18
CA LYS A 76 25.65 7.24 9.76
C LYS A 76 26.72 6.63 8.88
N ALA A 77 26.59 6.66 7.55
CA ALA A 77 27.50 5.99 6.64
C ALA A 77 28.64 6.91 6.20
N LYS A 78 29.87 6.40 6.26
CA LYS A 78 31.07 7.16 5.84
C LYS A 78 31.09 7.41 4.34
N GLU A 79 30.68 6.44 3.55
CA GLU A 79 30.61 6.49 2.09
C GLU A 79 29.18 6.76 1.57
N SER A 80 28.37 7.43 2.38
CA SER A 80 26.96 7.70 2.04
C SER A 80 26.77 8.35 0.67
N ALA A 81 27.67 9.27 0.29
CA ALA A 81 27.59 9.99 -0.99
C ALA A 81 27.72 9.02 -2.18
N SER A 82 28.65 8.05 -2.13
CA SER A 82 28.86 7.09 -3.20
C SER A 82 27.67 6.12 -3.34
N VAL A 83 27.14 5.63 -2.21
CA VAL A 83 25.96 4.75 -2.18
C VAL A 83 24.72 5.47 -2.72
N LEU A 84 24.49 6.73 -2.31
CA LEU A 84 23.36 7.52 -2.77
C LEU A 84 23.46 7.87 -4.25
N ALA A 85 24.65 8.24 -4.74
CA ALA A 85 24.87 8.49 -6.16
C ALA A 85 24.61 7.23 -7.01
N ARG A 86 25.07 6.09 -6.53
CA ARG A 86 24.85 4.81 -7.21
C ARG A 86 23.37 4.39 -7.24
N ALA A 87 22.65 4.62 -6.15
CA ALA A 87 21.21 4.38 -6.10
C ALA A 87 20.44 5.29 -7.08
N GLU A 88 20.84 6.55 -7.21
CA GLU A 88 20.25 7.47 -8.18
C GLU A 88 20.50 7.04 -9.63
N GLU A 89 21.73 6.61 -9.93
CA GLU A 89 22.08 6.07 -11.24
C GLU A 89 21.20 4.86 -11.62
N TRP A 90 21.03 3.93 -10.68
CA TRP A 90 20.18 2.76 -10.88
C TRP A 90 18.70 3.13 -11.05
N ARG A 91 18.18 4.10 -10.29
CA ARG A 91 16.79 4.57 -10.45
C ARG A 91 16.57 5.20 -11.82
N ALA A 92 17.47 6.10 -12.22
CA ALA A 92 17.39 6.74 -13.53
C ALA A 92 17.54 5.76 -14.70
N ARG A 93 18.39 4.76 -14.54
CA ARG A 93 18.53 3.68 -15.53
C ARG A 93 17.27 2.84 -15.62
N PHE A 94 16.73 2.41 -14.49
CA PHE A 94 15.51 1.60 -14.41
C PHE A 94 14.32 2.32 -15.05
N GLU A 95 14.14 3.60 -14.74
CA GLU A 95 13.07 4.41 -15.31
C GLU A 95 13.19 4.56 -16.83
N ARG A 96 14.40 4.75 -17.34
CA ARG A 96 14.65 4.79 -18.80
C ARG A 96 14.35 3.45 -19.49
N GLU A 97 14.72 2.33 -18.86
CA GLU A 97 14.54 1.00 -19.44
C GLU A 97 13.11 0.49 -19.34
N LYS A 98 12.40 0.78 -18.24
CA LYS A 98 11.06 0.24 -17.94
C LYS A 98 9.93 1.24 -18.18
N GLY A 99 10.23 2.53 -18.32
CA GLY A 99 9.22 3.58 -18.48
C GLY A 99 8.41 3.89 -17.23
N VAL A 100 8.81 3.35 -16.08
CA VAL A 100 8.16 3.57 -14.77
C VAL A 100 9.20 3.71 -13.68
N GLY A 101 8.92 4.52 -12.66
CA GLY A 101 9.80 4.68 -11.50
C GLY A 101 9.96 3.37 -10.70
N ALA A 102 11.11 3.18 -10.08
CA ALA A 102 11.38 2.01 -9.26
C ALA A 102 10.45 1.91 -8.03
N ASP A 103 10.02 3.03 -7.47
CA ASP A 103 9.04 3.13 -6.39
C ASP A 103 7.67 2.56 -6.78
N ILE A 104 7.18 2.94 -7.98
CA ILE A 104 5.93 2.43 -8.54
C ILE A 104 6.04 0.92 -8.80
N TYR A 105 7.17 0.47 -9.35
CA TYR A 105 7.42 -0.94 -9.58
C TYR A 105 7.40 -1.76 -8.28
N VAL A 106 8.15 -1.32 -7.26
CA VAL A 106 8.23 -1.99 -5.96
C VAL A 106 6.87 -2.08 -5.28
N SER A 107 6.12 -0.96 -5.26
CA SER A 107 4.76 -0.91 -4.73
C SER A 107 3.81 -1.86 -5.49
N GLY A 108 3.91 -1.89 -6.82
CA GLY A 108 3.14 -2.77 -7.66
C GLY A 108 3.42 -4.26 -7.40
N GLN A 109 4.68 -4.65 -7.23
CA GLN A 109 5.06 -6.03 -6.90
C GLN A 109 4.55 -6.45 -5.51
N ARG A 110 4.65 -5.57 -4.51
CA ARG A 110 4.08 -5.82 -3.17
C ARG A 110 2.58 -6.03 -3.22
N SER A 111 1.87 -5.18 -3.96
CA SER A 111 0.42 -5.28 -4.13
C SER A 111 0.00 -6.57 -4.83
N ARG A 112 0.72 -6.96 -5.89
CA ARG A 112 0.49 -8.23 -6.61
C ARG A 112 0.70 -9.43 -5.69
N ARG A 113 1.78 -9.42 -4.89
CA ARG A 113 2.07 -10.50 -3.94
C ARG A 113 1.02 -10.59 -2.86
N ALA A 114 0.64 -9.46 -2.26
CA ALA A 114 -0.44 -9.40 -1.27
C ALA A 114 -1.77 -9.91 -1.83
N ALA A 115 -2.13 -9.50 -3.04
CA ALA A 115 -3.34 -9.98 -3.72
C ALA A 115 -3.30 -11.50 -3.99
N ALA A 116 -2.14 -12.04 -4.38
CA ALA A 116 -1.96 -13.47 -4.60
C ALA A 116 -2.12 -14.27 -3.29
N ILE A 117 -1.53 -13.78 -2.19
CA ILE A 117 -1.69 -14.36 -0.86
C ILE A 117 -3.16 -14.29 -0.42
N ALA A 118 -3.79 -13.11 -0.54
CA ALA A 118 -5.18 -12.93 -0.19
C ALA A 118 -6.10 -13.87 -0.99
N LYS A 119 -5.87 -14.00 -2.30
CA LYS A 119 -6.64 -14.91 -3.15
C LYS A 119 -6.51 -16.38 -2.74
N ARG A 120 -5.33 -16.78 -2.25
CA ARG A 120 -5.05 -18.17 -1.86
C ARG A 120 -5.61 -18.51 -0.48
N PHE A 121 -5.56 -17.57 0.47
CA PHE A 121 -5.84 -17.86 1.88
C PHE A 121 -7.08 -17.16 2.42
N ALA A 122 -7.53 -16.05 1.80
CA ALA A 122 -8.76 -15.40 2.21
C ALA A 122 -9.98 -16.18 1.69
N VAL A 123 -10.60 -16.94 2.56
CA VAL A 123 -11.95 -17.49 2.31
C VAL A 123 -12.91 -16.31 2.39
N LYS A 124 -13.30 -15.80 1.23
CA LYS A 124 -14.35 -14.80 1.15
C LYS A 124 -15.65 -15.48 1.63
N LYS A 125 -16.00 -15.25 2.90
CA LYS A 125 -17.32 -15.63 3.38
C LYS A 125 -18.29 -14.85 2.50
N GLU A 126 -19.01 -15.52 1.62
CA GLU A 126 -20.11 -14.88 0.92
C GLU A 126 -21.02 -14.30 2.00
N SER A 127 -20.89 -13.00 2.20
CA SER A 127 -21.83 -12.25 3.00
C SER A 127 -23.14 -12.32 2.23
N ALA A 128 -24.03 -13.17 2.69
CA ALA A 128 -25.26 -13.53 2.00
C ALA A 128 -26.21 -12.35 1.71
N LYS A 129 -25.82 -11.14 2.06
CA LYS A 129 -26.54 -9.90 1.67
C LYS A 129 -25.51 -8.76 1.63
N ALA A 130 -25.41 -8.10 0.49
CA ALA A 130 -24.69 -6.82 0.40
C ALA A 130 -25.20 -5.90 1.51
N PRO A 131 -24.30 -5.24 2.28
CA PRO A 131 -24.70 -4.31 3.33
C PRO A 131 -25.65 -3.26 2.75
N LEU A 132 -26.62 -2.82 3.55
CA LEU A 132 -27.68 -1.90 3.11
C LEU A 132 -27.12 -0.65 2.43
N SER A 133 -25.96 -0.15 2.91
CA SER A 133 -25.21 0.94 2.32
C SER A 133 -24.81 0.68 0.86
N GLU A 134 -24.31 -0.51 0.54
CA GLU A 134 -23.91 -0.88 -0.83
C GLU A 134 -25.10 -0.96 -1.80
N ARG A 135 -26.28 -1.31 -1.28
CA ARG A 135 -27.53 -1.33 -2.06
C ARG A 135 -28.05 0.07 -2.31
N ILE A 136 -27.95 0.95 -1.31
CA ILE A 136 -28.32 2.37 -1.43
C ILE A 136 -27.36 3.07 -2.39
N ASP A 137 -26.04 2.89 -2.23
CA ASP A 137 -25.03 3.45 -3.12
C ASP A 137 -25.26 3.02 -4.58
N ARG A 138 -25.54 1.76 -4.81
CA ARG A 138 -25.82 1.25 -6.16
C ARG A 138 -27.09 1.84 -6.76
N ALA A 139 -28.11 2.14 -5.95
CA ALA A 139 -29.33 2.79 -6.41
C ALA A 139 -29.09 4.27 -6.68
N VAL A 140 -28.43 4.99 -5.78
CA VAL A 140 -28.19 6.44 -5.88
C VAL A 140 -27.17 6.76 -6.97
N CYS A 141 -26.12 5.96 -7.12
CA CYS A 141 -25.08 6.13 -8.15
C CYS A 141 -25.46 5.54 -9.52
N ASN A 142 -26.67 5.01 -9.67
CA ASN A 142 -27.14 4.53 -10.97
C ASN A 142 -27.38 5.70 -11.93
N LYS A 143 -26.87 5.57 -13.16
CA LYS A 143 -26.93 6.63 -14.20
C LYS A 143 -28.33 7.17 -14.49
N PHE A 144 -29.36 6.33 -14.34
CA PHE A 144 -30.76 6.72 -14.58
C PHE A 144 -31.51 7.03 -13.28
N PHE A 145 -31.29 6.26 -12.24
CA PHE A 145 -31.97 6.43 -10.95
C PHE A 145 -31.45 7.61 -10.14
N GLY A 146 -30.14 7.88 -10.21
CA GLY A 146 -29.49 8.96 -9.46
C GLY A 146 -30.10 10.34 -9.73
N PRO A 147 -30.21 10.78 -11.00
CA PRO A 147 -30.84 12.06 -11.33
C PRO A 147 -32.32 12.17 -10.92
N VAL A 148 -33.09 11.08 -11.10
CA VAL A 148 -34.51 11.03 -10.70
C VAL A 148 -34.64 11.13 -9.18
N PHE A 149 -33.80 10.42 -8.42
CA PHE A 149 -33.77 10.50 -6.97
C PHE A 149 -33.38 11.90 -6.48
N LEU A 150 -32.40 12.53 -7.12
CA LEU A 150 -32.01 13.92 -6.82
C LEU A 150 -33.16 14.90 -7.02
N LEU A 151 -33.89 14.79 -8.16
CA LEU A 151 -35.07 15.62 -8.42
C LEU A 151 -36.16 15.42 -7.37
N PHE A 152 -36.37 14.17 -6.93
CA PHE A 152 -37.34 13.87 -5.89
C PHE A 152 -36.95 14.50 -4.54
N VAL A 153 -35.65 14.45 -4.18
CA VAL A 153 -35.14 15.08 -2.95
C VAL A 153 -35.29 16.60 -3.03
N VAL A 154 -34.91 17.23 -4.14
CA VAL A 154 -35.04 18.69 -4.34
C VAL A 154 -36.51 19.11 -4.30
N TYR A 155 -37.40 18.36 -4.96
CA TYR A 155 -38.83 18.61 -4.91
C TYR A 155 -39.41 18.47 -3.48
N GLY A 156 -38.96 17.46 -2.75
CA GLY A 156 -39.33 17.24 -1.34
C GLY A 156 -38.93 18.42 -0.44
N PHE A 157 -37.71 18.91 -0.59
CA PHE A 157 -37.23 20.10 0.12
C PHE A 157 -38.02 21.35 -0.25
N TYR A 158 -38.32 21.54 -1.55
CA TYR A 158 -39.17 22.67 -2.01
C TYR A 158 -40.56 22.56 -1.39
N TYR A 159 -41.19 21.40 -1.44
CA TYR A 159 -42.54 21.19 -0.87
C TYR A 159 -42.54 21.43 0.64
N LEU A 160 -41.55 20.94 1.37
CA LEU A 160 -41.45 21.15 2.81
C LEU A 160 -41.23 22.61 3.17
N SER A 161 -40.37 23.31 2.44
CA SER A 161 -40.02 24.70 2.72
C SER A 161 -41.15 25.68 2.35
N PHE A 162 -41.79 25.49 1.19
CA PHE A 162 -42.81 26.42 0.71
C PHE A 162 -44.21 26.08 1.18
N VAL A 163 -44.65 24.86 1.10
CA VAL A 163 -46.02 24.47 1.40
C VAL A 163 -46.26 24.33 2.91
N GLN A 164 -45.32 23.66 3.60
CA GLN A 164 -45.43 23.49 5.05
C GLN A 164 -45.06 24.77 5.80
N GLY A 165 -44.03 25.51 5.34
CA GLY A 165 -43.64 26.78 5.93
C GLY A 165 -44.75 27.85 5.84
N TYR A 166 -45.42 27.94 4.69
CA TYR A 166 -46.58 28.84 4.49
C TYR A 166 -47.74 28.48 5.41
N ASN A 167 -48.07 27.18 5.53
CA ASN A 167 -49.13 26.75 6.44
C ASN A 167 -48.83 27.03 7.91
N LEU A 168 -47.55 26.87 8.35
CA LEU A 168 -47.17 27.17 9.73
C LEU A 168 -47.28 28.64 10.07
N THR A 169 -46.99 29.54 9.12
CA THR A 169 -47.05 31.00 9.32
C THR A 169 -48.49 31.50 9.37
N HIS A 170 -49.46 30.75 8.86
CA HIS A 170 -50.90 31.11 8.89
C HIS A 170 -51.60 30.68 10.18
N TYR A 171 -50.97 29.84 11.02
CA TYR A 171 -51.53 29.36 12.29
C TYR A 171 -50.99 30.10 13.51
N THR A 172 -50.09 31.06 13.33
CA THR A 172 -49.58 31.95 14.39
C THR A 172 -50.08 33.36 14.15
#